data_ad90ee967b00463bfbc4eb8c8c2bbb0d
#
_entry.id   ad90ee967b00463bfbc4eb8c8c2bbb0d
#
_cell.length_a   1.000
_cell.length_b   1.000
_cell.length_c   1.000
_cell.angle_alpha   90.00
_cell.angle_beta   90.00
_cell.angle_gamma   90.00
#
_symmetry.space_group_name_H-M   'P 1'
#
loop_
_entity.id
_entity.type
_entity.pdbx_description
1 polymer ?
#
loop_
_entity_poly.entity_id
_entity_poly.type
_entity_poly.pdbx_seq_one_letter_code
_entity_poly.pdbx_strand_id
1 'polypeptide(L)'
;MNNWNAGFANKQLRLEIKGNIGDHLSYRSRHRLNKANTAQGEDNFAKATDIMMVGWKFNDKVSLQGGKMCQIWGGFEFDENPMVIYQYSDMVDNMDNFMAGVVASFKPVPTQELAVEVSNAYNNKFNEFYAASSIAREALGYRNLEASKAPLTYIANWNGSFLDGKLNTRWSWGLQTQARHKYSRMLVLGQQLNLNKLQWYVDYMGAWDGLDRLGIASNDLAAHLATPSGDKAWASDVHYNSFITKVNWQFAPRWNFMAKGMYETASVSKLEVGKNYRKSYGYIGSIEYYPMRDQDLRVFLAYVGRKYDFKAATGLKNYNTNRIELGFMYRIKAF
;
A
#
# COMPACT_ATOMS: atom_id res chain seq x y z
N MET A 1 -28.10 -14.65 -6.75
CA MET A 1 -27.51 -16.00 -6.47
C MET A 1 -26.11 -15.78 -5.96
N ASN A 2 -25.79 -16.30 -4.78
CA ASN A 2 -24.41 -16.26 -4.27
C ASN A 2 -23.61 -17.35 -5.03
N ASN A 3 -22.77 -16.94 -5.94
CA ASN A 3 -21.86 -17.87 -6.62
C ASN A 3 -20.67 -18.16 -5.70
N TRP A 4 -20.67 -19.33 -5.08
CA TRP A 4 -19.51 -19.83 -4.36
C TRP A 4 -18.56 -20.54 -5.35
N ASN A 5 -17.30 -20.11 -5.35
CA ASN A 5 -16.24 -20.77 -6.08
C ASN A 5 -15.21 -21.31 -5.09
N ALA A 6 -14.76 -22.53 -5.28
CA ALA A 6 -13.69 -23.14 -4.50
C ALA A 6 -12.50 -23.46 -5.38
N GLY A 7 -11.29 -23.36 -4.87
CA GLY A 7 -10.08 -23.68 -5.62
C GLY A 7 -8.82 -23.56 -4.77
N PHE A 8 -7.74 -24.12 -5.29
CA PHE A 8 -6.40 -23.97 -4.70
C PHE A 8 -5.66 -22.85 -5.41
N ALA A 9 -5.00 -21.99 -4.65
CA ALA A 9 -4.24 -20.88 -5.21
C ALA A 9 -2.92 -20.67 -4.46
N ASN A 10 -1.85 -20.41 -5.21
CA ASN A 10 -0.63 -19.85 -4.66
C ASN A 10 -0.74 -18.32 -4.68
N LYS A 11 -0.92 -17.71 -3.52
CA LYS A 11 -1.05 -16.27 -3.39
C LYS A 11 0.27 -15.54 -3.68
N GLN A 12 1.38 -16.07 -3.14
CA GLN A 12 2.70 -15.43 -3.27
C GLN A 12 3.81 -16.46 -3.18
N LEU A 13 4.73 -16.41 -4.15
CA LEU A 13 6.00 -17.14 -4.13
C LEU A 13 7.12 -16.13 -4.36
N ARG A 14 8.00 -15.95 -3.37
CA ARG A 14 9.05 -14.93 -3.38
C ARG A 14 10.41 -15.52 -3.06
N LEU A 15 11.41 -15.04 -3.79
CA LEU A 15 12.83 -15.19 -3.43
C LEU A 15 13.32 -13.86 -2.86
N GLU A 16 13.95 -13.89 -1.70
CA GLU A 16 14.59 -12.73 -1.08
C GLU A 16 16.03 -13.05 -0.72
N ILE A 17 16.95 -12.21 -1.17
CA ILE A 17 18.36 -12.25 -0.83
C ILE A 17 18.71 -10.92 -0.18
N LYS A 18 19.31 -10.97 1.02
CA LYS A 18 19.73 -9.76 1.74
C LYS A 18 20.97 -10.07 2.58
N GLY A 19 21.78 -9.06 2.78
CA GLY A 19 22.99 -9.20 3.60
C GLY A 19 23.71 -7.88 3.76
N ASN A 20 24.85 -7.98 4.48
CA ASN A 20 25.79 -6.89 4.66
C ASN A 20 27.15 -7.29 4.14
N ILE A 21 27.91 -6.32 3.65
CA ILE A 21 29.32 -6.47 3.24
C ILE A 21 30.10 -5.47 4.09
N GLY A 22 30.87 -5.99 5.05
CA GLY A 22 31.49 -5.17 6.09
C GLY A 22 30.45 -4.43 6.95
N ASP A 23 30.86 -3.32 7.54
CA ASP A 23 30.06 -2.57 8.52
C ASP A 23 29.17 -1.48 7.87
N HIS A 24 29.40 -1.18 6.60
CA HIS A 24 28.81 -0.03 5.92
C HIS A 24 27.81 -0.40 4.83
N LEU A 25 28.09 -1.42 4.04
CA LEU A 25 27.30 -1.75 2.85
C LEU A 25 26.23 -2.80 3.18
N SER A 26 24.99 -2.52 2.82
CA SER A 26 23.89 -3.48 2.85
C SER A 26 23.28 -3.65 1.46
N TYR A 27 22.67 -4.80 1.22
CA TYR A 27 21.95 -5.07 -0.02
C TYR A 27 20.68 -5.88 0.25
N ARG A 28 19.68 -5.69 -0.60
CA ARG A 28 18.43 -6.46 -0.55
C ARG A 28 17.85 -6.59 -1.95
N SER A 29 17.53 -7.82 -2.32
CA SER A 29 16.81 -8.16 -3.54
C SER A 29 15.62 -9.03 -3.20
N ARG A 30 14.43 -8.72 -3.74
CA ARG A 30 13.22 -9.52 -3.58
C ARG A 30 12.47 -9.61 -4.90
N HIS A 31 12.23 -10.83 -5.33
CA HIS A 31 11.61 -11.13 -6.61
C HIS A 31 10.43 -12.10 -6.43
N ARG A 32 9.34 -11.87 -7.14
CA ARG A 32 8.15 -12.73 -7.16
C ARG A 32 8.27 -13.74 -8.29
N LEU A 33 8.36 -15.02 -7.96
CA LEU A 33 8.48 -16.08 -8.94
C LEU A 33 7.16 -16.39 -9.69
N ASN A 34 6.03 -15.94 -9.16
CA ASN A 34 4.69 -16.10 -9.74
C ASN A 34 4.14 -14.81 -10.36
N LYS A 35 4.98 -13.90 -10.84
CA LYS A 35 4.59 -12.64 -11.50
C LYS A 35 5.39 -12.48 -12.81
N ALA A 36 4.86 -11.72 -13.75
CA ALA A 36 5.51 -11.48 -15.04
C ALA A 36 6.87 -10.79 -14.92
N ASN A 37 7.83 -11.22 -15.74
CA ASN A 37 9.21 -10.71 -15.78
C ASN A 37 9.45 -9.64 -16.86
N THR A 38 8.40 -9.11 -17.49
CA THR A 38 8.52 -7.99 -18.43
C THR A 38 9.03 -6.74 -17.72
N ALA A 39 9.96 -6.05 -18.34
CA ALA A 39 10.47 -4.76 -17.85
C ALA A 39 9.36 -3.70 -17.86
N GLN A 40 9.37 -2.82 -16.87
CA GLN A 40 8.48 -1.66 -16.78
C GLN A 40 9.09 -0.48 -17.54
N GLY A 41 8.25 0.34 -18.15
CA GLY A 41 8.73 1.32 -19.13
C GLY A 41 9.51 2.51 -18.57
N GLU A 42 9.33 2.86 -17.28
CA GLU A 42 10.01 3.99 -16.65
C GLU A 42 11.29 3.57 -15.94
N ASP A 43 11.22 2.59 -15.05
CA ASP A 43 12.34 2.20 -14.19
C ASP A 43 13.15 1.03 -14.74
N ASN A 44 12.69 0.42 -15.82
CA ASN A 44 13.29 -0.75 -16.50
C ASN A 44 13.49 -1.99 -15.62
N PHE A 45 12.93 -2.02 -14.43
CA PHE A 45 12.90 -3.24 -13.60
C PHE A 45 11.82 -4.19 -14.08
N ALA A 46 12.05 -5.49 -13.90
CA ALA A 46 11.00 -6.48 -14.13
C ALA A 46 9.81 -6.23 -13.19
N LYS A 47 8.58 -6.35 -13.70
CA LYS A 47 7.32 -6.20 -12.92
C LYS A 47 7.27 -7.13 -11.69
N ALA A 48 8.00 -8.25 -11.75
CA ALA A 48 8.14 -9.20 -10.65
C ALA A 48 9.15 -8.76 -9.57
N THR A 49 10.02 -7.79 -9.86
CA THR A 49 11.02 -7.29 -8.90
C THR A 49 10.39 -6.26 -7.97
N ASP A 50 10.14 -6.65 -6.72
CA ASP A 50 9.65 -5.73 -5.69
C ASP A 50 10.80 -4.85 -5.14
N ILE A 51 11.96 -5.46 -4.86
CA ILE A 51 13.10 -4.77 -4.23
C ILE A 51 14.40 -5.15 -4.96
N MET A 52 15.21 -4.14 -5.24
CA MET A 52 16.59 -4.26 -5.71
C MET A 52 17.30 -3.00 -5.26
N MET A 53 17.94 -3.05 -4.08
CA MET A 53 18.52 -1.87 -3.45
C MET A 53 19.85 -2.16 -2.79
N VAL A 54 20.63 -1.11 -2.64
CA VAL A 54 21.83 -1.05 -1.83
C VAL A 54 21.69 0.06 -0.80
N GLY A 55 22.33 -0.13 0.36
CA GLY A 55 22.37 0.86 1.42
C GLY A 55 23.79 1.11 1.90
N TRP A 56 24.09 2.35 2.26
CA TRP A 56 25.35 2.75 2.85
C TRP A 56 25.12 3.40 4.22
N LYS A 57 25.75 2.84 5.23
CA LYS A 57 25.75 3.37 6.61
C LYS A 57 27.02 4.20 6.80
N PHE A 58 26.87 5.52 6.89
CA PHE A 58 27.99 6.41 7.15
C PHE A 58 28.47 6.30 8.60
N ASN A 59 27.51 6.19 9.52
CA ASN A 59 27.71 5.98 10.95
C ASN A 59 26.40 5.47 11.56
N ASP A 60 26.33 5.33 12.90
CA ASP A 60 25.12 4.82 13.57
C ASP A 60 23.89 5.75 13.46
N LYS A 61 24.08 6.99 13.06
CA LYS A 61 23.00 7.99 12.93
C LYS A 61 22.55 8.23 11.50
N VAL A 62 23.44 8.08 10.51
CA VAL A 62 23.16 8.47 9.12
C VAL A 62 23.34 7.31 8.17
N SER A 63 22.34 7.06 7.35
CA SER A 63 22.39 6.09 6.28
C SER A 63 21.70 6.60 5.01
N LEU A 64 22.11 6.05 3.87
CA LEU A 64 21.56 6.31 2.54
C LEU A 64 21.21 4.97 1.89
N GLN A 65 20.08 4.90 1.22
CA GLN A 65 19.65 3.73 0.45
C GLN A 65 19.26 4.17 -0.96
N GLY A 66 19.54 3.35 -1.96
CA GLY A 66 19.19 3.64 -3.34
C GLY A 66 18.84 2.38 -4.12
N GLY A 67 17.97 2.52 -5.11
CA GLY A 67 17.46 1.45 -5.96
C GLY A 67 15.95 1.34 -5.92
N LYS A 68 15.40 0.19 -6.34
CA LYS A 68 13.97 -0.08 -6.23
C LYS A 68 13.64 -0.62 -4.84
N MET A 69 12.75 0.06 -4.14
CA MET A 69 12.38 -0.26 -2.76
C MET A 69 10.93 0.04 -2.47
N CYS A 70 10.42 -0.46 -1.35
CA CYS A 70 9.12 -0.02 -0.84
C CYS A 70 9.23 1.43 -0.38
N GLN A 71 8.33 2.28 -0.84
CA GLN A 71 8.25 3.67 -0.40
C GLN A 71 8.01 3.75 1.12
N ILE A 72 8.55 4.77 1.78
CA ILE A 72 8.49 4.91 3.25
C ILE A 72 7.23 5.65 3.72
N TRP A 73 6.05 5.28 3.19
CA TRP A 73 4.79 5.93 3.55
C TRP A 73 4.42 5.82 5.03
N GLY A 74 5.01 4.88 5.77
CA GLY A 74 4.68 4.67 7.18
C GLY A 74 3.31 3.99 7.38
N GLY A 75 2.80 4.09 8.64
CA GLY A 75 1.70 3.23 9.05
C GLY A 75 2.17 1.78 9.29
N PHE A 76 1.41 1.03 10.05
CA PHE A 76 1.76 -0.35 10.37
C PHE A 76 1.26 -1.33 9.32
N GLU A 77 0.10 -1.06 8.71
CA GLU A 77 -0.40 -1.88 7.60
C GLU A 77 0.55 -1.86 6.41
N PHE A 78 1.07 -0.68 6.06
CA PHE A 78 1.97 -0.51 4.93
C PHE A 78 3.32 -1.22 5.12
N ASP A 79 3.84 -1.21 6.35
CA ASP A 79 5.09 -1.84 6.71
C ASP A 79 4.98 -3.35 6.94
N GLU A 80 3.77 -3.91 7.05
CA GLU A 80 3.59 -5.35 7.21
C GLU A 80 4.13 -6.13 6.01
N ASN A 81 4.77 -7.25 6.31
CA ASN A 81 5.20 -8.16 5.26
C ASN A 81 3.96 -8.67 4.49
N PRO A 82 3.89 -8.48 3.17
CA PRO A 82 2.75 -8.94 2.36
C PRO A 82 2.42 -10.43 2.50
N MET A 83 3.36 -11.26 2.96
CA MET A 83 3.11 -12.69 3.21
C MET A 83 2.16 -12.95 4.39
N VAL A 84 2.08 -12.02 5.36
CA VAL A 84 1.22 -12.18 6.54
C VAL A 84 -0.14 -11.50 6.41
N ILE A 85 -0.37 -10.78 5.30
CA ILE A 85 -1.58 -10.01 5.04
C ILE A 85 -2.59 -10.86 4.28
N TYR A 86 -3.81 -10.99 4.79
CA TYR A 86 -4.93 -11.60 4.07
C TYR A 86 -5.52 -10.64 3.03
N GLN A 87 -5.73 -9.37 3.40
CA GLN A 87 -6.14 -8.29 2.51
C GLN A 87 -5.71 -6.93 3.07
N TYR A 88 -5.26 -6.06 2.18
CA TYR A 88 -4.94 -4.66 2.48
C TYR A 88 -6.20 -3.78 2.45
N SER A 89 -6.08 -2.54 2.97
CA SER A 89 -7.01 -1.46 2.71
C SER A 89 -7.06 -1.10 1.23
N ASP A 90 -8.12 -0.45 0.78
CA ASP A 90 -8.30 -0.05 -0.62
C ASP A 90 -7.14 0.83 -1.11
N MET A 91 -6.65 1.75 -0.26
CA MET A 91 -5.54 2.61 -0.62
C MET A 91 -4.27 1.80 -0.85
N VAL A 92 -3.89 0.91 0.07
CA VAL A 92 -2.66 0.12 -0.06
C VAL A 92 -2.76 -0.93 -1.17
N ASP A 93 -3.93 -1.54 -1.38
CA ASP A 93 -4.16 -2.54 -2.43
C ASP A 93 -4.06 -1.94 -3.85
N ASN A 94 -4.43 -0.66 -4.02
CA ASN A 94 -4.42 0.03 -5.32
C ASN A 94 -3.21 0.95 -5.52
N MET A 95 -2.32 1.08 -4.53
CA MET A 95 -1.06 1.81 -4.68
C MET A 95 0.02 0.91 -5.31
N ASP A 96 0.78 1.47 -6.24
CA ASP A 96 2.08 0.88 -6.60
C ASP A 96 3.12 1.41 -5.61
N ASN A 97 3.67 0.50 -4.81
CA ASN A 97 4.42 0.83 -3.59
C ASN A 97 5.93 0.61 -3.73
N PHE A 98 6.38 -0.06 -4.81
CA PHE A 98 7.78 -0.37 -5.03
C PHE A 98 8.32 0.49 -6.14
N MET A 99 9.06 1.55 -5.77
CA MET A 99 9.56 2.57 -6.69
C MET A 99 11.08 2.62 -6.69
N ALA A 100 11.65 2.99 -7.82
CA ALA A 100 13.06 3.38 -7.90
C ALA A 100 13.25 4.76 -7.26
N GLY A 101 14.23 4.88 -6.36
CA GLY A 101 14.45 6.12 -5.62
C GLY A 101 15.63 6.06 -4.67
N VAL A 102 15.69 7.06 -3.81
CA VAL A 102 16.73 7.23 -2.78
C VAL A 102 16.06 7.60 -1.47
N VAL A 103 16.52 6.99 -0.38
CA VAL A 103 16.09 7.28 1.00
C VAL A 103 17.31 7.67 1.83
N ALA A 104 17.25 8.81 2.49
CA ALA A 104 18.20 9.22 3.51
C ALA A 104 17.54 9.13 4.88
N SER A 105 18.18 8.46 5.84
CA SER A 105 17.69 8.28 7.20
C SER A 105 18.63 8.91 8.19
N PHE A 106 18.07 9.57 9.21
CA PHE A 106 18.76 10.16 10.34
C PHE A 106 18.17 9.69 11.68
N LYS A 107 19.02 9.09 12.52
CA LYS A 107 18.68 8.60 13.87
C LYS A 107 19.37 9.47 14.92
N PRO A 108 18.75 10.55 15.37
CA PRO A 108 19.34 11.39 16.43
C PRO A 108 19.61 10.60 17.71
N VAL A 109 18.69 9.69 18.05
CA VAL A 109 18.79 8.69 19.11
C VAL A 109 18.27 7.35 18.62
N PRO A 110 18.61 6.21 19.25
CA PRO A 110 18.23 4.87 18.77
C PRO A 110 16.72 4.63 18.65
N THR A 111 15.92 5.38 19.40
CA THR A 111 14.44 5.26 19.43
C THR A 111 13.71 6.16 18.43
N GLN A 112 14.43 7.04 17.73
CA GLN A 112 13.83 8.01 16.80
C GLN A 112 14.54 7.96 15.45
N GLU A 113 13.77 7.90 14.38
CA GLU A 113 14.27 7.94 13.01
C GLU A 113 13.46 8.93 12.19
N LEU A 114 14.16 9.85 11.54
CA LEU A 114 13.64 10.75 10.52
C LEU A 114 14.19 10.28 9.18
N ALA A 115 13.33 10.09 8.20
CA ALA A 115 13.75 9.70 6.86
C ALA A 115 13.08 10.57 5.79
N VAL A 116 13.80 10.80 4.71
CA VAL A 116 13.29 11.46 3.51
C VAL A 116 13.54 10.60 2.30
N GLU A 117 12.54 10.51 1.44
CA GLU A 117 12.59 9.76 0.18
C GLU A 117 12.31 10.67 -1.01
N VAL A 118 13.05 10.45 -2.08
CA VAL A 118 12.72 10.91 -3.42
C VAL A 118 12.70 9.70 -4.34
N SER A 119 11.57 9.43 -4.95
CA SER A 119 11.39 8.27 -5.83
C SER A 119 10.53 8.61 -7.04
N ASN A 120 10.48 7.71 -8.03
CA ASN A 120 9.59 7.86 -9.18
C ASN A 120 8.13 7.92 -8.74
N ALA A 121 7.29 8.64 -9.47
CA ALA A 121 5.85 8.70 -9.23
C ALA A 121 5.14 7.42 -9.70
N TYR A 122 5.71 6.71 -10.68
CA TYR A 122 5.19 5.45 -11.23
C TYR A 122 6.32 4.64 -11.88
N ASN A 123 6.11 3.33 -12.05
CA ASN A 123 7.08 2.40 -12.63
C ASN A 123 6.97 2.32 -14.17
N ASN A 124 5.78 2.52 -14.72
CA ASN A 124 5.53 2.57 -16.15
C ASN A 124 5.59 4.02 -16.65
N LYS A 125 5.74 4.21 -17.97
CA LYS A 125 5.66 5.56 -18.55
C LYS A 125 4.28 6.17 -18.33
N PHE A 126 4.22 7.50 -18.33
CA PHE A 126 2.97 8.25 -18.16
C PHE A 126 1.85 7.75 -19.08
N ASN A 127 2.15 7.55 -20.37
CA ASN A 127 1.17 7.08 -21.35
C ASN A 127 0.72 5.63 -21.12
N GLU A 128 1.54 4.81 -20.47
CA GLU A 128 1.17 3.44 -20.10
C GLU A 128 0.29 3.43 -18.85
N PHE A 129 0.56 4.33 -17.92
CA PHE A 129 -0.22 4.46 -16.67
C PHE A 129 -1.62 5.05 -16.95
N TYR A 130 -1.69 6.10 -17.77
CA TYR A 130 -2.94 6.79 -18.16
C TYR A 130 -3.44 6.38 -19.54
N ALA A 131 -3.15 5.15 -19.99
CA ALA A 131 -3.32 4.67 -21.36
C ALA A 131 -4.77 4.70 -21.91
N ALA A 132 -5.78 4.63 -21.06
CA ALA A 132 -7.16 4.53 -21.53
C ALA A 132 -7.68 5.83 -22.15
N SER A 133 -7.23 6.97 -21.68
CA SER A 133 -7.34 8.30 -22.28
C SER A 133 -6.47 9.25 -21.47
N SER A 134 -5.76 10.13 -22.12
CA SER A 134 -5.02 11.19 -21.43
C SER A 134 -5.93 12.40 -21.16
N ILE A 135 -7.13 12.16 -20.61
CA ILE A 135 -8.15 13.19 -20.34
C ILE A 135 -8.56 13.10 -18.87
N ALA A 136 -8.62 14.24 -18.19
CA ALA A 136 -9.18 14.38 -16.86
C ALA A 136 -10.51 15.13 -16.89
N ARG A 137 -11.48 14.66 -16.08
CA ARG A 137 -12.71 15.40 -15.78
C ARG A 137 -12.43 16.39 -14.67
N GLU A 138 -12.65 17.66 -14.95
CA GLU A 138 -12.57 18.77 -13.99
C GLU A 138 -13.96 19.34 -13.68
N ALA A 139 -14.06 20.33 -12.81
CA ALA A 139 -15.34 20.93 -12.42
C ALA A 139 -16.14 21.48 -13.61
N LEU A 140 -15.46 22.12 -14.55
CA LEU A 140 -16.08 22.86 -15.67
C LEU A 140 -15.81 22.24 -17.05
N GLY A 141 -15.38 20.97 -17.12
CA GLY A 141 -15.14 20.35 -18.42
C GLY A 141 -14.06 19.28 -18.39
N TYR A 142 -13.35 19.16 -19.48
CA TYR A 142 -12.32 18.16 -19.72
C TYR A 142 -10.98 18.85 -20.01
N ARG A 143 -9.91 18.22 -19.54
CA ARG A 143 -8.55 18.69 -19.78
C ARG A 143 -7.68 17.53 -20.26
N ASN A 144 -6.93 17.79 -21.31
CA ASN A 144 -5.89 16.86 -21.73
C ASN A 144 -4.79 16.78 -20.65
N LEU A 145 -4.38 15.58 -20.33
CA LEU A 145 -3.29 15.31 -19.39
C LEU A 145 -1.96 15.36 -20.12
N GLU A 146 -1.00 16.00 -19.51
CA GLU A 146 0.39 16.03 -19.95
C GLU A 146 1.29 15.44 -18.86
N ALA A 147 2.33 14.74 -19.28
CA ALA A 147 3.34 14.23 -18.35
C ALA A 147 3.99 15.37 -17.57
N SER A 148 4.26 15.15 -16.28
CA SER A 148 5.14 16.03 -15.52
C SER A 148 6.57 15.97 -16.09
N LYS A 149 7.30 17.08 -16.03
CA LYS A 149 8.74 17.09 -16.38
C LYS A 149 9.60 16.38 -15.33
N ALA A 150 9.09 16.27 -14.11
CA ALA A 150 9.73 15.57 -12.99
C ALA A 150 8.65 14.79 -12.23
N PRO A 151 8.27 13.59 -12.72
CA PRO A 151 7.25 12.76 -12.07
C PRO A 151 7.84 12.03 -10.87
N LEU A 152 7.98 12.77 -9.77
CA LEU A 152 8.61 12.31 -8.54
C LEU A 152 7.63 12.30 -7.37
N THR A 153 7.93 11.44 -6.42
CA THR A 153 7.31 11.38 -5.09
C THR A 153 8.34 11.79 -4.05
N TYR A 154 7.94 12.66 -3.14
CA TYR A 154 8.72 13.14 -2.01
C TYR A 154 8.01 12.73 -0.74
N ILE A 155 8.69 12.03 0.17
CA ILE A 155 8.13 11.57 1.44
C ILE A 155 9.04 11.99 2.58
N ALA A 156 8.46 12.57 3.62
CA ALA A 156 9.07 12.74 4.93
C ALA A 156 8.41 11.77 5.91
N ASN A 157 9.20 10.99 6.62
CA ASN A 157 8.75 9.94 7.51
C ASN A 157 9.41 10.10 8.89
N TRP A 158 8.64 9.84 9.94
CA TRP A 158 9.11 9.76 11.32
C TRP A 158 8.68 8.45 11.95
N ASN A 159 9.66 7.71 12.44
CA ASN A 159 9.46 6.49 13.21
C ASN A 159 9.94 6.72 14.65
N GLY A 160 9.04 6.59 15.60
CA GLY A 160 9.31 6.72 17.02
C GLY A 160 9.02 5.44 17.79
N SER A 161 9.84 5.16 18.81
CA SER A 161 9.66 4.05 19.74
C SER A 161 9.75 4.58 21.16
N PHE A 162 8.75 4.30 21.99
CA PHE A 162 8.58 4.81 23.35
C PHE A 162 8.28 3.67 24.31
N LEU A 163 8.49 3.92 25.63
CA LEU A 163 8.17 2.97 26.70
C LEU A 163 8.82 1.60 26.44
N ASP A 164 10.11 1.59 26.15
CA ASP A 164 10.89 0.38 25.84
C ASP A 164 10.31 -0.44 24.68
N GLY A 165 9.85 0.24 23.61
CA GLY A 165 9.29 -0.38 22.42
C GLY A 165 7.83 -0.81 22.54
N LYS A 166 7.17 -0.52 23.66
CA LYS A 166 5.74 -0.87 23.86
C LYS A 166 4.80 0.04 23.07
N LEU A 167 5.18 1.29 22.83
CA LEU A 167 4.42 2.24 22.01
C LEU A 167 5.27 2.69 20.84
N ASN A 168 4.79 2.46 19.62
CA ASN A 168 5.50 2.82 18.39
C ASN A 168 4.66 3.73 17.52
N THR A 169 5.34 4.66 16.85
CA THR A 169 4.77 5.66 15.94
C THR A 169 5.35 5.47 14.54
N ARG A 170 4.52 5.58 13.51
CA ARG A 170 4.88 5.54 12.10
C ARG A 170 4.11 6.62 11.35
N TRP A 171 4.66 7.81 11.24
CA TRP A 171 4.01 8.96 10.62
C TRP A 171 4.75 9.40 9.38
N SER A 172 4.00 9.79 8.37
CA SER A 172 4.58 10.37 7.17
C SER A 172 3.67 11.39 6.51
N TRP A 173 4.29 12.25 5.75
CA TRP A 173 3.64 13.12 4.79
C TRP A 173 4.40 13.08 3.46
N GLY A 174 3.67 13.11 2.35
CA GLY A 174 4.31 13.12 1.05
C GLY A 174 3.54 13.87 -0.02
N LEU A 175 4.28 14.23 -1.05
CA LEU A 175 3.82 14.94 -2.25
C LEU A 175 4.25 14.14 -3.48
N GLN A 176 3.35 13.99 -4.43
CA GLN A 176 3.63 13.35 -5.72
C GLN A 176 3.25 14.26 -6.88
N THR A 177 4.15 14.42 -7.85
CA THR A 177 3.97 15.25 -9.05
C THR A 177 3.59 14.38 -10.25
N GLN A 178 2.35 13.88 -10.29
CA GLN A 178 1.89 12.84 -11.23
C GLN A 178 1.83 13.30 -12.68
N ALA A 179 1.22 14.46 -12.92
CA ALA A 179 1.03 15.05 -14.22
C ALA A 179 1.27 16.56 -14.14
N ARG A 180 1.38 17.22 -15.27
CA ARG A 180 1.57 18.67 -15.32
C ARG A 180 0.42 19.40 -14.62
N HIS A 181 0.76 20.20 -13.59
CA HIS A 181 -0.19 20.92 -12.72
C HIS A 181 -1.15 20.01 -11.93
N LYS A 182 -0.82 18.73 -11.75
CA LYS A 182 -1.56 17.79 -10.90
C LYS A 182 -0.63 17.23 -9.83
N TYR A 183 -1.03 17.46 -8.59
CA TYR A 183 -0.27 17.07 -7.40
C TYR A 183 -1.15 16.22 -6.50
N SER A 184 -0.58 15.15 -5.96
CA SER A 184 -1.20 14.35 -4.91
C SER A 184 -0.45 14.52 -3.61
N ARG A 185 -1.19 14.59 -2.50
CA ARG A 185 -0.63 14.65 -1.15
C ARG A 185 -1.19 13.51 -0.34
N MET A 186 -0.38 12.91 0.50
CA MET A 186 -0.81 11.86 1.39
C MET A 186 -0.25 12.09 2.80
N LEU A 187 -1.09 11.85 3.80
CA LEU A 187 -0.74 11.83 5.22
C LEU A 187 -1.02 10.43 5.76
N VAL A 188 -0.06 9.87 6.47
CA VAL A 188 -0.22 8.59 7.17
C VAL A 188 0.16 8.77 8.63
N LEU A 189 -0.71 8.30 9.53
CA LEU A 189 -0.53 8.35 10.98
C LEU A 189 -0.77 6.96 11.55
N GLY A 190 0.29 6.30 12.00
CA GLY A 190 0.21 4.96 12.59
C GLY A 190 0.65 4.98 14.05
N GLN A 191 -0.10 4.28 14.92
CA GLN A 191 0.23 4.03 16.32
C GLN A 191 0.09 2.56 16.63
N GLN A 192 1.07 1.98 17.33
CA GLN A 192 1.05 0.59 17.73
C GLN A 192 1.37 0.42 19.20
N LEU A 193 0.53 -0.33 19.89
CA LEU A 193 0.83 -0.94 21.17
C LEU A 193 1.44 -2.33 20.92
N ASN A 194 2.64 -2.56 21.44
CA ASN A 194 3.38 -3.79 21.26
C ASN A 194 3.72 -4.40 22.62
N LEU A 195 2.86 -5.31 23.10
CA LEU A 195 3.04 -6.06 24.34
C LEU A 195 3.48 -7.50 24.04
N ASN A 196 3.96 -8.21 25.04
CA ASN A 196 4.53 -9.55 24.86
C ASN A 196 3.62 -10.54 24.10
N LYS A 197 2.30 -10.51 24.34
CA LYS A 197 1.33 -11.42 23.69
C LYS A 197 0.26 -10.70 22.89
N LEU A 198 0.28 -9.39 22.86
CA LEU A 198 -0.72 -8.57 22.24
C LEU A 198 -0.04 -7.45 21.44
N GLN A 199 -0.33 -7.41 20.16
CA GLN A 199 0.03 -6.29 19.28
C GLN A 199 -1.27 -5.68 18.75
N TRP A 200 -1.40 -4.38 18.88
CA TRP A 200 -2.55 -3.65 18.40
C TRP A 200 -2.08 -2.37 17.71
N TYR A 201 -2.50 -2.16 16.47
CA TYR A 201 -2.25 -0.89 15.81
C TYR A 201 -3.52 -0.24 15.30
N VAL A 202 -3.45 1.07 15.13
CA VAL A 202 -4.42 1.90 14.45
C VAL A 202 -3.66 2.77 13.45
N ASP A 203 -4.09 2.75 12.19
CA ASP A 203 -3.58 3.61 11.13
C ASP A 203 -4.70 4.49 10.57
N TYR A 204 -4.35 5.73 10.28
CA TYR A 204 -5.11 6.62 9.42
C TYR A 204 -4.27 6.93 8.18
N MET A 205 -4.89 6.81 7.01
CA MET A 205 -4.31 7.23 5.72
C MET A 205 -5.29 8.18 5.04
N GLY A 206 -4.84 9.39 4.71
CA GLY A 206 -5.60 10.37 3.94
C GLY A 206 -4.85 10.76 2.68
N ALA A 207 -5.50 10.72 1.52
CA ALA A 207 -4.94 11.16 0.25
C ALA A 207 -5.83 12.22 -0.41
N TRP A 208 -5.19 13.28 -0.91
CA TRP A 208 -5.80 14.36 -1.67
C TRP A 208 -5.14 14.38 -3.05
N ASP A 209 -5.77 13.70 -3.99
CA ASP A 209 -5.24 13.45 -5.32
C ASP A 209 -5.77 14.49 -6.31
N GLY A 210 -4.90 15.34 -6.83
CA GLY A 210 -5.25 16.26 -7.91
C GLY A 210 -5.65 15.53 -9.19
N LEU A 211 -5.16 14.31 -9.37
CA LEU A 211 -5.57 13.33 -10.37
C LEU A 211 -5.62 11.97 -9.67
N ASP A 212 -6.68 11.20 -9.90
CA ASP A 212 -6.91 9.90 -9.28
C ASP A 212 -5.72 8.95 -9.48
N ARG A 213 -4.92 8.78 -8.45
CA ARG A 213 -3.72 7.95 -8.45
C ARG A 213 -4.05 6.46 -8.28
N LEU A 214 -5.11 6.16 -7.54
CA LEU A 214 -5.51 4.79 -7.21
C LEU A 214 -6.39 4.17 -8.30
N GLY A 215 -6.97 5.00 -9.18
CA GLY A 215 -7.88 4.56 -10.23
C GLY A 215 -9.25 4.11 -9.71
N ILE A 216 -9.50 4.13 -8.40
CA ILE A 216 -10.75 3.66 -7.79
C ILE A 216 -11.91 4.55 -8.23
N ALA A 217 -11.80 5.87 -8.02
CA ALA A 217 -12.87 6.80 -8.38
C ALA A 217 -13.09 6.86 -9.89
N SER A 218 -12.02 6.79 -10.67
CA SER A 218 -12.09 6.80 -12.13
C SER A 218 -12.79 5.57 -12.70
N ASN A 219 -12.62 4.41 -12.06
CA ASN A 219 -13.29 3.18 -12.47
C ASN A 219 -14.74 3.13 -11.98
N ASP A 220 -15.00 3.45 -10.71
CA ASP A 220 -16.35 3.43 -10.13
C ASP A 220 -17.28 4.42 -10.86
N LEU A 221 -16.81 5.64 -11.13
CA LEU A 221 -17.60 6.71 -11.72
C LEU A 221 -17.42 6.84 -13.24
N ALA A 222 -16.91 5.83 -13.92
CA ALA A 222 -16.56 5.89 -15.35
C ALA A 222 -17.69 6.46 -16.23
N ALA A 223 -18.95 6.05 -16.00
CA ALA A 223 -20.11 6.56 -16.75
C ALA A 223 -20.38 8.06 -16.53
N HIS A 224 -20.05 8.61 -15.38
CA HIS A 224 -20.22 10.03 -15.03
C HIS A 224 -19.02 10.90 -15.43
N LEU A 225 -17.88 10.27 -15.68
CA LEU A 225 -16.63 10.93 -16.07
C LEU A 225 -16.42 10.96 -17.58
N ALA A 226 -17.08 10.07 -18.34
CA ALA A 226 -16.91 9.96 -19.79
C ALA A 226 -17.15 11.31 -20.51
N THR A 227 -16.37 11.53 -21.58
CA THR A 227 -16.57 12.69 -22.46
C THR A 227 -17.91 12.60 -23.20
N PRO A 228 -18.43 13.68 -23.78
CA PRO A 228 -19.61 13.62 -24.65
C PRO A 228 -19.46 12.66 -25.83
N SER A 229 -18.23 12.43 -26.32
CA SER A 229 -17.90 11.42 -27.33
C SER A 229 -17.81 9.99 -26.81
N GLY A 230 -17.92 9.80 -25.48
CA GLY A 230 -17.86 8.49 -24.84
C GLY A 230 -16.46 8.05 -24.42
N ASP A 231 -15.44 8.89 -24.57
CA ASP A 231 -14.08 8.55 -24.17
C ASP A 231 -13.96 8.49 -22.64
N LYS A 232 -13.17 7.56 -22.15
CA LYS A 232 -12.86 7.44 -20.71
C LYS A 232 -12.08 8.68 -20.25
N ALA A 233 -12.49 9.29 -19.14
CA ALA A 233 -11.74 10.33 -18.47
C ALA A 233 -11.39 9.95 -17.02
N TRP A 234 -10.29 10.48 -16.51
CA TRP A 234 -9.83 10.29 -15.13
C TRP A 234 -10.48 11.30 -14.20
N ALA A 235 -10.80 10.85 -12.99
CA ALA A 235 -11.29 11.73 -11.94
C ALA A 235 -10.18 12.69 -11.47
N SER A 236 -10.53 13.94 -11.25
CA SER A 236 -9.68 14.97 -10.62
C SER A 236 -10.22 15.35 -9.25
N ASP A 237 -9.32 15.85 -8.38
CA ASP A 237 -9.67 16.34 -7.05
C ASP A 237 -10.36 15.24 -6.20
N VAL A 238 -9.71 14.08 -6.15
CA VAL A 238 -10.18 12.90 -5.43
C VAL A 238 -9.64 12.90 -4.01
N HIS A 239 -10.47 12.55 -3.05
CA HIS A 239 -10.09 12.42 -1.64
C HIS A 239 -10.41 11.00 -1.16
N TYR A 240 -9.40 10.33 -0.63
CA TYR A 240 -9.49 9.01 -0.01
C TYR A 240 -9.14 9.08 1.46
N ASN A 241 -9.88 8.33 2.28
CA ASN A 241 -9.51 8.08 3.68
C ASN A 241 -9.61 6.59 3.97
N SER A 242 -8.65 6.07 4.74
CA SER A 242 -8.67 4.73 5.30
C SER A 242 -8.35 4.78 6.79
N PHE A 243 -9.25 4.23 7.61
CA PHE A 243 -9.03 3.96 9.02
C PHE A 243 -8.90 2.46 9.18
N ILE A 244 -7.75 2.01 9.70
CA ILE A 244 -7.39 0.62 9.80
C ILE A 244 -7.03 0.31 11.25
N THR A 245 -7.52 -0.80 11.78
CA THR A 245 -7.08 -1.32 13.06
C THR A 245 -6.84 -2.81 12.97
N LYS A 246 -5.80 -3.31 13.62
CA LYS A 246 -5.48 -4.73 13.66
C LYS A 246 -4.96 -5.12 15.03
N VAL A 247 -5.47 -6.23 15.52
CA VAL A 247 -5.05 -6.89 16.75
C VAL A 247 -4.46 -8.25 16.41
N ASN A 248 -3.30 -8.55 16.96
CA ASN A 248 -2.74 -9.89 17.02
C ASN A 248 -2.63 -10.29 18.48
N TRP A 249 -3.22 -11.41 18.87
CA TRP A 249 -3.23 -11.90 20.24
C TRP A 249 -2.79 -13.35 20.31
N GLN A 250 -1.62 -13.57 20.88
CA GLN A 250 -1.13 -14.91 21.19
C GLN A 250 -1.83 -15.43 22.46
N PHE A 251 -3.01 -16.02 22.29
CA PHE A 251 -3.84 -16.48 23.41
C PHE A 251 -3.34 -17.78 24.04
N ALA A 252 -2.55 -18.58 23.29
CA ALA A 252 -1.91 -19.79 23.80
C ALA A 252 -0.53 -19.97 23.13
N PRO A 253 0.38 -20.79 23.70
CA PRO A 253 1.62 -21.16 23.03
C PRO A 253 1.33 -21.73 21.64
N ARG A 254 1.97 -21.18 20.58
CA ARG A 254 1.79 -21.57 19.18
C ARG A 254 0.44 -21.17 18.54
N TRP A 255 -0.48 -20.52 19.26
CA TRP A 255 -1.76 -20.10 18.72
C TRP A 255 -1.89 -18.58 18.77
N ASN A 256 -2.30 -18.01 17.65
CA ASN A 256 -2.56 -16.59 17.52
C ASN A 256 -3.98 -16.37 16.97
N PHE A 257 -4.67 -15.39 17.51
CA PHE A 257 -5.88 -14.82 16.94
C PHE A 257 -5.56 -13.46 16.34
N MET A 258 -6.02 -13.24 15.12
CA MET A 258 -5.89 -11.93 14.47
C MET A 258 -7.28 -11.41 14.10
N ALA A 259 -7.54 -10.15 14.41
CA ALA A 259 -8.70 -9.41 13.93
C ALA A 259 -8.24 -8.11 13.28
N LYS A 260 -8.85 -7.76 12.13
CA LYS A 260 -8.58 -6.51 11.41
C LYS A 260 -9.90 -5.89 10.97
N GLY A 261 -10.05 -4.58 11.25
CA GLY A 261 -11.16 -3.75 10.79
C GLY A 261 -10.66 -2.61 9.90
N MET A 262 -11.41 -2.28 8.86
CA MET A 262 -11.11 -1.17 7.95
C MET A 262 -12.40 -0.39 7.66
N TYR A 263 -12.32 0.93 7.72
CA TYR A 263 -13.37 1.84 7.25
C TYR A 263 -12.75 2.84 6.27
N GLU A 264 -13.30 2.91 5.07
CA GLU A 264 -12.70 3.67 4.00
C GLU A 264 -13.75 4.47 3.24
N THR A 265 -13.34 5.64 2.76
CA THR A 265 -14.22 6.53 1.99
C THR A 265 -13.51 7.04 0.74
N ALA A 266 -14.30 7.31 -0.30
CA ALA A 266 -13.83 7.99 -1.49
C ALA A 266 -14.80 9.13 -1.88
N SER A 267 -14.23 10.24 -2.34
CA SER A 267 -14.97 11.42 -2.74
C SER A 267 -14.28 12.11 -3.92
N VAL A 268 -15.05 12.55 -4.90
CA VAL A 268 -14.58 13.42 -5.99
C VAL A 268 -15.16 14.81 -5.73
N SER A 269 -14.33 15.74 -5.25
CA SER A 269 -14.80 16.99 -4.63
C SER A 269 -15.55 17.92 -5.59
N LYS A 270 -15.18 17.92 -6.87
CA LYS A 270 -15.74 18.84 -7.88
C LYS A 270 -16.78 18.19 -8.80
N LEU A 271 -17.20 16.97 -8.49
CA LEU A 271 -18.27 16.25 -9.20
C LEU A 271 -19.41 15.98 -8.22
N GLU A 272 -20.59 16.54 -8.43
CA GLU A 272 -21.72 16.47 -7.45
C GLU A 272 -22.10 15.02 -7.12
N VAL A 273 -22.18 14.15 -8.14
CA VAL A 273 -22.44 12.72 -7.95
C VAL A 273 -21.31 12.02 -7.19
N GLY A 274 -20.09 12.53 -7.32
CA GLY A 274 -18.87 11.97 -6.74
C GLY A 274 -18.62 12.39 -5.28
N LYS A 275 -19.36 13.36 -4.73
CA LYS A 275 -19.17 13.78 -3.34
C LYS A 275 -19.59 12.68 -2.37
N ASN A 276 -18.63 12.18 -1.56
CA ASN A 276 -18.84 11.08 -0.60
C ASN A 276 -19.56 9.89 -1.23
N TYR A 277 -19.15 9.52 -2.44
CA TYR A 277 -19.89 8.55 -3.26
C TYR A 277 -19.74 7.11 -2.78
N ARG A 278 -18.64 6.79 -2.06
CA ARG A 278 -18.28 5.42 -1.68
C ARG A 278 -17.88 5.33 -0.21
N LYS A 279 -18.38 4.29 0.45
CA LYS A 279 -17.87 3.79 1.74
C LYS A 279 -17.55 2.32 1.58
N SER A 280 -16.42 1.87 2.16
CA SER A 280 -16.13 0.46 2.26
C SER A 280 -15.80 0.05 3.69
N TYR A 281 -16.17 -1.17 4.04
CA TYR A 281 -15.96 -1.78 5.35
C TYR A 281 -15.25 -3.11 5.13
N GLY A 282 -14.04 -3.24 5.65
CA GLY A 282 -13.31 -4.50 5.65
C GLY A 282 -13.30 -5.10 7.05
N TYR A 283 -13.48 -6.41 7.15
CA TYR A 283 -13.43 -7.14 8.41
C TYR A 283 -12.82 -8.51 8.19
N ILE A 284 -11.78 -8.81 8.95
CA ILE A 284 -10.98 -10.02 8.82
C ILE A 284 -10.79 -10.63 10.20
N GLY A 285 -10.95 -11.94 10.29
CA GLY A 285 -10.60 -12.71 11.49
C GLY A 285 -9.83 -13.95 11.09
N SER A 286 -8.80 -14.32 11.83
CA SER A 286 -8.09 -15.57 11.61
C SER A 286 -7.64 -16.24 12.91
N ILE A 287 -7.56 -17.56 12.86
CA ILE A 287 -6.87 -18.39 13.84
C ILE A 287 -5.63 -18.95 13.15
N GLU A 288 -4.49 -18.79 13.78
CA GLU A 288 -3.19 -19.13 13.23
C GLU A 288 -2.47 -20.09 14.18
N TYR A 289 -1.90 -21.14 13.63
CA TYR A 289 -1.13 -22.14 14.36
C TYR A 289 0.31 -22.18 13.86
N TYR A 290 1.26 -22.15 14.79
CA TYR A 290 2.70 -22.20 14.55
C TYR A 290 3.24 -23.55 15.02
N PRO A 291 3.30 -24.59 14.16
CA PRO A 291 3.63 -25.95 14.55
C PRO A 291 5.06 -26.11 15.09
N MET A 292 5.99 -25.31 14.58
CA MET A 292 7.42 -25.33 14.93
C MET A 292 7.85 -23.99 15.52
N ARG A 293 8.65 -24.03 16.60
CA ARG A 293 9.10 -22.81 17.29
C ARG A 293 10.27 -22.11 16.60
N ASP A 294 11.09 -22.90 15.93
CA ASP A 294 12.34 -22.50 15.24
C ASP A 294 12.16 -22.20 13.76
N GLN A 295 10.96 -22.49 13.24
CA GLN A 295 10.62 -22.30 11.83
C GLN A 295 9.51 -21.25 11.68
N ASP A 296 9.62 -20.43 10.65
CA ASP A 296 8.60 -19.45 10.33
C ASP A 296 7.51 -20.09 9.44
N LEU A 297 6.89 -21.16 9.98
CA LEU A 297 5.76 -21.86 9.39
C LEU A 297 4.50 -21.52 10.17
N ARG A 298 3.48 -21.04 9.44
CA ARG A 298 2.15 -20.75 9.98
C ARG A 298 1.09 -21.46 9.14
N VAL A 299 0.19 -22.17 9.81
CA VAL A 299 -1.06 -22.70 9.23
C VAL A 299 -2.19 -21.82 9.74
N PHE A 300 -3.15 -21.48 8.90
CA PHE A 300 -4.22 -20.55 9.28
C PHE A 300 -5.56 -20.91 8.70
N LEU A 301 -6.61 -20.56 9.42
CA LEU A 301 -7.98 -20.44 8.93
C LEU A 301 -8.39 -18.97 9.07
N ALA A 302 -8.78 -18.34 7.96
CA ALA A 302 -9.15 -16.94 7.92
C ALA A 302 -10.51 -16.73 7.24
N TYR A 303 -11.28 -15.80 7.78
CA TYR A 303 -12.43 -15.22 7.13
C TYR A 303 -12.11 -13.79 6.71
N VAL A 304 -12.39 -13.44 5.45
CA VAL A 304 -12.16 -12.12 4.89
C VAL A 304 -13.46 -11.63 4.27
N GLY A 305 -14.01 -10.56 4.83
CA GLY A 305 -15.22 -9.93 4.34
C GLY A 305 -15.00 -8.46 3.96
N ARG A 306 -15.71 -8.02 2.93
CA ARG A 306 -15.71 -6.62 2.51
C ARG A 306 -17.09 -6.22 2.01
N LYS A 307 -17.54 -5.02 2.43
CA LYS A 307 -18.81 -4.43 2.01
C LYS A 307 -18.54 -3.06 1.37
N TYR A 308 -19.21 -2.80 0.26
CA TYR A 308 -19.17 -1.53 -0.44
C TYR A 308 -20.54 -0.92 -0.54
N ASP A 309 -20.67 0.31 -0.03
CA ASP A 309 -21.89 1.12 -0.08
C ASP A 309 -21.64 2.35 -0.97
N PHE A 310 -22.52 2.56 -1.94
CA PHE A 310 -22.44 3.66 -2.88
C PHE A 310 -23.61 4.60 -2.73
N LYS A 311 -23.39 5.88 -2.96
CA LYS A 311 -24.45 6.90 -3.02
C LYS A 311 -25.41 6.58 -4.16
N ALA A 312 -26.71 6.61 -3.91
CA ALA A 312 -27.75 6.28 -4.90
C ALA A 312 -27.60 7.05 -6.24
N ALA A 313 -27.18 8.31 -6.17
CA ALA A 313 -26.98 9.16 -7.36
C ALA A 313 -25.91 8.63 -8.34
N THR A 314 -25.02 7.71 -7.89
CA THR A 314 -24.03 7.09 -8.78
C THR A 314 -24.62 6.03 -9.71
N GLY A 315 -25.81 5.51 -9.40
CA GLY A 315 -26.38 4.34 -10.09
C GLY A 315 -25.69 3.02 -9.77
N LEU A 316 -24.62 3.02 -8.96
CA LEU A 316 -23.88 1.81 -8.58
C LEU A 316 -24.69 1.01 -7.54
N LYS A 317 -24.61 -0.30 -7.63
CA LYS A 317 -25.22 -1.21 -6.67
C LYS A 317 -24.26 -1.50 -5.53
N ASN A 318 -24.77 -1.47 -4.29
CA ASN A 318 -24.03 -1.96 -3.12
C ASN A 318 -23.76 -3.46 -3.27
N TYR A 319 -22.58 -3.88 -2.84
CA TYR A 319 -22.22 -5.31 -2.87
C TYR A 319 -21.30 -5.66 -1.71
N ASN A 320 -21.17 -6.96 -1.47
CA ASN A 320 -20.22 -7.51 -0.52
C ASN A 320 -19.44 -8.67 -1.16
N THR A 321 -18.25 -8.89 -0.64
CA THR A 321 -17.41 -10.04 -0.96
C THR A 321 -17.03 -10.74 0.33
N ASN A 322 -17.07 -12.07 0.31
CA ASN A 322 -16.71 -12.88 1.46
C ASN A 322 -15.92 -14.10 0.99
N ARG A 323 -14.87 -14.46 1.73
CA ARG A 323 -14.12 -15.68 1.46
C ARG A 323 -13.61 -16.31 2.75
N ILE A 324 -13.49 -17.61 2.74
CA ILE A 324 -12.82 -18.41 3.77
C ILE A 324 -11.53 -18.95 3.14
N GLU A 325 -10.43 -18.78 3.82
CA GLU A 325 -9.11 -19.26 3.40
C GLU A 325 -8.57 -20.23 4.46
N LEU A 326 -8.30 -21.46 4.06
CA LEU A 326 -7.46 -22.39 4.80
C LEU A 326 -6.13 -22.47 4.07
N GLY A 327 -5.02 -22.24 4.73
CA GLY A 327 -3.74 -22.21 4.07
C GLY A 327 -2.55 -22.28 5.01
N PHE A 328 -1.38 -22.21 4.42
CA PHE A 328 -0.13 -22.07 5.16
C PHE A 328 0.77 -21.01 4.54
N MET A 329 1.63 -20.46 5.36
CA MET A 329 2.73 -19.61 4.96
C MET A 329 4.01 -20.15 5.58
N TYR A 330 5.03 -20.30 4.75
CA TYR A 330 6.34 -20.75 5.19
C TYR A 330 7.46 -19.88 4.61
N ARG A 331 8.26 -19.30 5.50
CA ARG A 331 9.47 -18.59 5.12
C ARG A 331 10.68 -19.45 5.45
N ILE A 332 11.24 -20.06 4.42
CA ILE A 332 12.43 -20.89 4.51
C ILE A 332 13.64 -19.94 4.54
N LYS A 333 14.49 -20.11 5.54
CA LYS A 333 15.83 -19.50 5.56
C LYS A 333 16.80 -20.52 4.95
N ALA A 334 17.40 -20.15 3.82
CA ALA A 334 18.29 -21.05 3.11
C ALA A 334 19.72 -21.08 3.72
N PHE A 335 20.16 -19.96 4.33
CA PHE A 335 21.47 -19.80 4.97
C PHE A 335 21.49 -18.55 5.85
#